data_6f624aef5d8e2b7f53e5a0a8ef9912cd
#
_entry.id   6f624aef5d8e2b7f53e5a0a8ef9912cd
#
_cell.length_a   1.000
_cell.length_b   1.000
_cell.length_c   1.000
_cell.angle_alpha   90.00
_cell.angle_beta   90.00
_cell.angle_gamma   90.00
#
_symmetry.space_group_name_H-M   'P 1'
#
loop_
_entity.id
_entity.type
_entity.pdbx_description
1 polymer ?
#
loop_
_entity_poly.entity_id
_entity_poly.type
_entity_poly.pdbx_seq_one_letter_code
_entity_poly.pdbx_strand_id
1 'polypeptide(L)'
;SSDVCSSDLLIKKVCQLKAKKGVRSVVFAFDMNPLYEKLGKSREGIMSNEERRCLLDEKVDVLLECPFSEDVTSMSAEDFIRKILIEKIHARYIVIGTDFHFGHDKRGDAKMLAEYADVYGYELFVIEKEMYGKREISSSYVREELRKGNMEAVNDMLGYAYTVRGKVEHGRQLGRKLGFPTLNVHPSRDKLLPPNGVYLDSVRIDGIWYNGIGNVGVKPTVSEENRMLIESNLLDYSGDAY
;
A
#
# COMPACT_ATOMS: atom_id res chain seq x y z
N SER A 1 -7.34 -3.63 -6.82
CA SER A 1 -6.43 -2.48 -6.67
C SER A 1 -5.19 -2.89 -5.93
N SER A 2 -4.01 -2.57 -6.45
CA SER A 2 -2.72 -2.86 -5.77
C SER A 2 -2.42 -1.88 -4.62
N ASP A 3 -3.19 -0.83 -4.49
CA ASP A 3 -3.02 0.23 -3.50
C ASP A 3 -4.19 0.23 -2.51
N VAL A 4 -3.89 0.44 -1.22
CA VAL A 4 -4.79 0.18 -0.07
C VAL A 4 -5.81 1.30 0.20
N CYS A 5 -6.02 2.27 -0.70
CA CYS A 5 -6.85 3.45 -0.42
C CYS A 5 -8.33 3.18 -0.11
N SER A 6 -8.94 2.17 -0.72
CA SER A 6 -10.31 1.72 -0.41
C SER A 6 -10.32 0.45 0.45
N SER A 7 -9.14 -0.02 0.84
CA SER A 7 -8.98 -1.33 1.48
C SER A 7 -9.30 -1.29 2.97
N ASP A 8 -9.33 -0.12 3.63
CA ASP A 8 -9.61 -0.08 5.06
C ASP A 8 -11.03 -0.58 5.36
N LEU A 9 -12.02 -0.19 4.55
CA LEU A 9 -13.39 -0.72 4.66
C LEU A 9 -13.46 -2.22 4.33
N LEU A 10 -12.73 -2.65 3.29
CA LEU A 10 -12.66 -4.07 2.94
C LEU A 10 -12.05 -4.88 4.08
N ILE A 11 -10.93 -4.41 4.64
CA ILE A 11 -10.25 -5.05 5.76
C ILE A 11 -11.13 -5.04 7.02
N LYS A 12 -11.79 -3.93 7.34
CA LYS A 12 -12.78 -3.86 8.44
C LYS A 12 -13.87 -4.91 8.28
N LYS A 13 -14.44 -5.05 7.06
CA LYS A 13 -15.45 -6.07 6.77
C LYS A 13 -14.90 -7.49 6.93
N VAL A 14 -13.69 -7.75 6.44
CA VAL A 14 -13.01 -9.05 6.60
C VAL A 14 -12.79 -9.37 8.07
N CYS A 15 -12.29 -8.42 8.87
CA CYS A 15 -12.09 -8.59 10.31
C CYS A 15 -13.41 -8.85 11.05
N GLN A 16 -14.50 -8.17 10.67
CA GLN A 16 -15.84 -8.43 11.22
C GLN A 16 -16.34 -9.86 10.91
N LEU A 17 -16.14 -10.32 9.67
CA LEU A 17 -16.50 -11.69 9.27
C LEU A 17 -15.66 -12.72 10.01
N LYS A 18 -14.33 -12.51 10.13
CA LYS A 18 -13.45 -13.34 10.93
C LYS A 18 -13.97 -13.49 12.35
N ALA A 19 -14.27 -12.38 13.03
CA ALA A 19 -14.75 -12.40 14.41
C ALA A 19 -16.13 -13.07 14.56
N LYS A 20 -17.06 -12.81 13.64
CA LYS A 20 -18.45 -13.33 13.72
C LYS A 20 -18.59 -14.79 13.29
N LYS A 21 -17.80 -15.23 12.33
CA LYS A 21 -17.98 -16.53 11.65
C LYS A 21 -16.88 -17.54 12.03
N GLY A 22 -15.84 -17.13 12.76
CA GLY A 22 -14.74 -18.00 13.15
C GLY A 22 -13.92 -18.54 11.96
N VAL A 23 -13.85 -17.78 10.88
CA VAL A 23 -13.10 -18.13 9.67
C VAL A 23 -11.75 -17.43 9.63
N ARG A 24 -10.77 -18.00 8.92
CA ARG A 24 -9.50 -17.33 8.68
C ARG A 24 -9.68 -16.24 7.62
N SER A 25 -9.00 -15.13 7.83
CA SER A 25 -8.98 -14.00 6.91
C SER A 25 -7.80 -14.12 5.94
N VAL A 26 -8.09 -13.88 4.65
CA VAL A 26 -7.09 -13.89 3.57
C VAL A 26 -7.21 -12.59 2.80
N VAL A 27 -6.10 -11.89 2.63
CA VAL A 27 -5.99 -10.79 1.67
C VAL A 27 -5.24 -11.30 0.44
N PHE A 28 -5.88 -11.21 -0.73
CA PHE A 28 -5.25 -11.54 -2.01
C PHE A 28 -4.84 -10.24 -2.70
N ALA A 29 -3.55 -10.06 -2.93
CA ALA A 29 -3.00 -8.88 -3.56
C ALA A 29 -2.12 -9.25 -4.75
N PHE A 30 -2.25 -8.52 -5.86
CA PHE A 30 -1.30 -8.65 -6.96
C PHE A 30 -0.03 -7.85 -6.66
N ASP A 31 1.13 -8.52 -6.86
CA ASP A 31 2.40 -7.81 -6.94
C ASP A 31 2.62 -7.38 -8.39
N MET A 32 2.53 -6.07 -8.60
CA MET A 32 2.68 -5.46 -9.92
C MET A 32 4.14 -5.19 -10.32
N ASN A 33 5.10 -5.38 -9.41
CA ASN A 33 6.51 -5.06 -9.69
C ASN A 33 7.05 -5.78 -10.91
N PRO A 34 6.80 -7.11 -11.10
CA PRO A 34 7.29 -7.82 -12.29
C PRO A 34 6.79 -7.22 -13.61
N LEU A 35 5.56 -6.71 -13.64
CA LEU A 35 5.01 -6.05 -14.84
C LEU A 35 5.71 -4.72 -15.12
N TYR A 36 5.91 -3.90 -14.09
CA TYR A 36 6.58 -2.60 -14.23
C TYR A 36 8.05 -2.76 -14.62
N GLU A 37 8.75 -3.74 -14.06
CA GLU A 37 10.12 -4.09 -14.45
C GLU A 37 10.20 -4.51 -15.94
N LYS A 38 9.29 -5.37 -16.40
CA LYS A 38 9.21 -5.78 -17.81
C LYS A 38 8.94 -4.59 -18.74
N LEU A 39 8.18 -3.61 -18.29
CA LEU A 39 7.87 -2.39 -19.05
C LEU A 39 8.97 -1.31 -18.96
N GLY A 40 10.03 -1.53 -18.18
CA GLY A 40 11.08 -0.54 -17.93
C GLY A 40 10.55 0.74 -17.26
N LYS A 41 9.45 0.64 -16.50
CA LYS A 41 8.79 1.75 -15.83
C LYS A 41 8.90 1.60 -14.31
N SER A 42 9.02 2.74 -13.60
CA SER A 42 8.86 2.76 -12.16
C SER A 42 7.37 2.73 -11.80
N ARG A 43 7.01 1.91 -10.81
CA ARG A 43 5.68 1.95 -10.20
C ARG A 43 5.63 3.12 -9.22
N GLU A 44 4.72 4.04 -9.40
CA GLU A 44 4.44 5.09 -8.42
C GLU A 44 3.41 4.58 -7.39
N GLY A 45 3.87 3.70 -6.51
CA GLY A 45 3.03 3.07 -5.49
C GLY A 45 2.75 4.00 -4.32
N ILE A 46 1.50 4.10 -3.88
CA ILE A 46 1.14 4.77 -2.63
C ILE A 46 1.73 4.00 -1.46
N MET A 47 1.85 2.69 -1.62
CA MET A 47 2.37 1.76 -0.62
C MET A 47 3.32 0.76 -1.27
N SER A 48 4.47 0.51 -0.65
CA SER A 48 5.36 -0.57 -1.04
C SER A 48 4.80 -1.94 -0.57
N ASN A 49 5.32 -3.03 -1.13
CA ASN A 49 4.93 -4.38 -0.67
C ASN A 49 5.30 -4.58 0.81
N GLU A 50 6.44 -4.05 1.26
CA GLU A 50 6.86 -4.14 2.66
C GLU A 50 5.92 -3.36 3.59
N GLU A 51 5.55 -2.13 3.21
CA GLU A 51 4.59 -1.33 3.97
C GLU A 51 3.23 -2.02 4.07
N ARG A 52 2.77 -2.65 2.98
CA ARG A 52 1.53 -3.43 2.96
C ARG A 52 1.59 -4.62 3.92
N ARG A 53 2.69 -5.38 3.91
CA ARG A 53 2.89 -6.50 4.84
C ARG A 53 2.78 -6.03 6.28
N CYS A 54 3.48 -4.95 6.64
CA CYS A 54 3.44 -4.40 7.99
C CYS A 54 2.06 -3.86 8.40
N LEU A 55 1.33 -3.24 7.47
CA LEU A 55 -0.01 -2.74 7.74
C LEU A 55 -1.02 -3.87 7.99
N LEU A 56 -0.82 -5.02 7.35
CA LEU A 56 -1.74 -6.15 7.41
C LEU A 56 -1.38 -7.22 8.43
N ASP A 57 -0.13 -7.23 8.91
CA ASP A 57 0.44 -8.30 9.73
C ASP A 57 -0.40 -8.63 10.98
N GLU A 58 -0.92 -7.61 11.68
CA GLU A 58 -1.77 -7.79 12.86
C GLU A 58 -3.28 -7.87 12.52
N LYS A 59 -3.68 -7.59 11.29
CA LYS A 59 -5.09 -7.46 10.91
C LYS A 59 -5.64 -8.72 10.27
N VAL A 60 -4.84 -9.44 9.48
CA VAL A 60 -5.29 -10.62 8.72
C VAL A 60 -4.42 -11.83 8.99
N ASP A 61 -4.99 -13.03 8.83
CA ASP A 61 -4.26 -14.27 9.10
C ASP A 61 -3.30 -14.66 7.98
N VAL A 62 -3.62 -14.27 6.74
CA VAL A 62 -2.83 -14.61 5.55
C VAL A 62 -2.85 -13.45 4.56
N LEU A 63 -1.67 -13.06 4.09
CA LEU A 63 -1.50 -12.21 2.91
C LEU A 63 -0.92 -13.06 1.77
N LEU A 64 -1.68 -13.20 0.69
CA LEU A 64 -1.24 -13.86 -0.54
C LEU A 64 -0.81 -12.79 -1.54
N GLU A 65 0.49 -12.66 -1.77
CA GLU A 65 1.03 -11.80 -2.80
C GLU A 65 1.28 -12.63 -4.07
N CYS A 66 0.48 -12.38 -5.08
CA CYS A 66 0.55 -13.08 -6.36
C CYS A 66 1.30 -12.23 -7.37
N PRO A 67 2.48 -12.67 -7.88
CA PRO A 67 3.16 -11.95 -8.96
C PRO A 67 2.26 -11.82 -10.18
N PHE A 68 2.17 -10.61 -10.74
CA PHE A 68 1.36 -10.35 -11.93
C PHE A 68 2.11 -10.82 -13.19
N SER A 69 2.17 -12.15 -13.34
CA SER A 69 2.85 -12.87 -14.42
C SER A 69 1.93 -13.13 -15.62
N GLU A 70 2.49 -13.62 -16.71
CA GLU A 70 1.72 -14.00 -17.91
C GLU A 70 0.65 -15.07 -17.63
N ASP A 71 0.97 -16.07 -16.79
CA ASP A 71 0.03 -17.10 -16.39
C ASP A 71 -1.19 -16.54 -15.67
N VAL A 72 -0.99 -15.51 -14.84
CA VAL A 72 -2.08 -14.85 -14.12
C VAL A 72 -2.87 -13.93 -15.04
N THR A 73 -2.21 -13.20 -15.95
CA THR A 73 -2.86 -12.28 -16.87
C THR A 73 -3.65 -12.97 -17.98
N SER A 74 -3.27 -14.20 -18.34
CA SER A 74 -3.98 -15.05 -19.33
C SER A 74 -5.12 -15.87 -18.72
N MET A 75 -5.22 -15.94 -17.39
CA MET A 75 -6.25 -16.74 -16.71
C MET A 75 -7.65 -16.15 -16.94
N SER A 76 -8.61 -16.97 -17.36
CA SER A 76 -9.99 -16.53 -17.49
C SER A 76 -10.59 -16.13 -16.15
N ALA A 77 -11.65 -15.32 -16.17
CA ALA A 77 -12.33 -14.92 -14.95
C ALA A 77 -12.96 -16.15 -14.23
N GLU A 78 -13.55 -17.09 -14.98
CA GLU A 78 -14.09 -18.32 -14.45
C GLU A 78 -13.03 -19.18 -13.77
N ASP A 79 -11.86 -19.32 -14.41
CA ASP A 79 -10.75 -20.08 -13.84
C ASP A 79 -10.20 -19.43 -12.59
N PHE A 80 -10.15 -18.10 -12.53
CA PHE A 80 -9.75 -17.38 -11.32
C PHE A 80 -10.71 -17.66 -10.16
N ILE A 81 -12.02 -17.61 -10.39
CA ILE A 81 -13.01 -17.96 -9.37
C ILE A 81 -12.79 -19.40 -8.93
N ARG A 82 -12.86 -20.35 -9.85
CA ARG A 82 -12.81 -21.78 -9.54
C ARG A 82 -11.47 -22.20 -8.93
N LYS A 83 -10.35 -21.95 -9.65
CA LYS A 83 -9.03 -22.48 -9.27
C LYS A 83 -8.41 -21.73 -8.10
N ILE A 84 -8.61 -20.40 -8.03
CA ILE A 84 -7.97 -19.58 -7.00
C ILE A 84 -8.87 -19.40 -5.79
N LEU A 85 -10.07 -18.82 -5.98
CA LEU A 85 -10.93 -18.48 -4.84
C LEU A 85 -11.51 -19.73 -4.18
N ILE A 86 -11.94 -20.72 -4.97
CA ILE A 86 -12.61 -21.90 -4.43
C ILE A 86 -11.64 -23.04 -4.12
N GLU A 87 -10.87 -23.52 -5.10
CA GLU A 87 -10.03 -24.71 -4.92
C GLU A 87 -8.79 -24.45 -4.04
N LYS A 88 -8.14 -23.27 -4.15
CA LYS A 88 -6.93 -22.97 -3.36
C LYS A 88 -7.21 -22.24 -2.08
N ILE A 89 -8.09 -21.22 -2.10
CA ILE A 89 -8.35 -20.36 -0.94
C ILE A 89 -9.49 -20.93 -0.09
N HIS A 90 -10.38 -21.75 -0.67
CA HIS A 90 -11.58 -22.25 -0.04
C HIS A 90 -12.47 -21.12 0.50
N ALA A 91 -12.63 -20.07 -0.30
CA ALA A 91 -13.36 -18.86 0.08
C ALA A 91 -14.83 -19.16 0.36
N ARG A 92 -15.30 -18.84 1.56
CA ARG A 92 -16.71 -18.88 1.95
C ARG A 92 -17.36 -17.51 1.96
N TYR A 93 -16.54 -16.48 2.13
CA TYR A 93 -16.92 -15.06 2.14
C TYR A 93 -15.96 -14.33 1.24
N ILE A 94 -16.48 -13.60 0.27
CA ILE A 94 -15.69 -12.80 -0.65
C ILE A 94 -16.07 -11.34 -0.43
N VAL A 95 -15.07 -10.48 -0.19
CA VAL A 95 -15.24 -9.04 0.05
C VAL A 95 -14.47 -8.29 -1.02
N ILE A 96 -15.16 -7.48 -1.81
CA ILE A 96 -14.60 -6.69 -2.92
C ILE A 96 -15.12 -5.27 -2.90
N GLY A 97 -14.43 -4.36 -3.58
CA GLY A 97 -14.95 -3.04 -3.93
C GLY A 97 -15.80 -3.06 -5.20
N THR A 98 -16.60 -2.03 -5.41
CA THR A 98 -17.48 -1.90 -6.58
C THR A 98 -16.73 -1.86 -7.91
N ASP A 99 -15.48 -1.42 -7.92
CA ASP A 99 -14.61 -1.33 -9.10
C ASP A 99 -13.66 -2.51 -9.28
N PHE A 100 -13.88 -3.59 -8.54
CA PHE A 100 -13.03 -4.78 -8.63
C PHE A 100 -13.23 -5.50 -9.97
N HIS A 101 -12.11 -5.70 -10.69
CA HIS A 101 -12.07 -6.47 -11.93
C HIS A 101 -10.95 -7.49 -11.87
N PHE A 102 -11.16 -8.65 -12.48
CA PHE A 102 -10.22 -9.77 -12.48
C PHE A 102 -10.32 -10.59 -13.78
N GLY A 103 -9.38 -11.54 -13.91
CA GLY A 103 -9.29 -12.38 -15.09
C GLY A 103 -8.75 -11.66 -16.33
N HIS A 104 -8.56 -12.42 -17.39
CA HIS A 104 -8.04 -11.91 -18.67
C HIS A 104 -8.91 -10.78 -19.21
N ASP A 105 -8.28 -9.71 -19.68
CA ASP A 105 -8.95 -8.49 -20.19
C ASP A 105 -9.93 -7.84 -19.20
N LYS A 106 -9.78 -8.11 -17.88
CA LYS A 106 -10.68 -7.59 -16.82
C LYS A 106 -12.15 -7.97 -17.04
N ARG A 107 -12.42 -9.13 -17.61
CA ARG A 107 -13.78 -9.60 -17.91
C ARG A 107 -14.59 -9.99 -16.68
N GLY A 108 -13.91 -10.36 -15.58
CA GLY A 108 -14.55 -10.63 -14.30
C GLY A 108 -14.84 -9.36 -13.53
N ASP A 109 -16.02 -9.29 -12.93
CA ASP A 109 -16.51 -8.17 -12.12
C ASP A 109 -17.36 -8.66 -10.93
N ALA A 110 -17.94 -7.72 -10.18
CA ALA A 110 -18.82 -8.03 -9.06
C ALA A 110 -20.07 -8.81 -9.47
N LYS A 111 -20.63 -8.53 -10.67
CA LYS A 111 -21.81 -9.22 -11.18
C LYS A 111 -21.51 -10.68 -11.45
N MET A 112 -20.39 -10.96 -12.11
CA MET A 112 -19.95 -12.33 -12.34
C MET A 112 -19.73 -13.10 -11.04
N LEU A 113 -19.09 -12.49 -10.04
CA LEU A 113 -18.96 -13.11 -8.72
C LEU A 113 -20.32 -13.40 -8.08
N ALA A 114 -21.30 -12.51 -8.23
CA ALA A 114 -22.67 -12.77 -7.72
C ALA A 114 -23.34 -13.93 -8.43
N GLU A 115 -23.21 -14.07 -9.75
CA GLU A 115 -23.76 -15.19 -10.54
C GLU A 115 -23.17 -16.54 -10.13
N TYR A 116 -21.90 -16.59 -9.75
CA TYR A 116 -21.23 -17.82 -9.31
C TYR A 116 -21.38 -18.12 -7.81
N ALA A 117 -21.97 -17.19 -7.02
CA ALA A 117 -22.08 -17.35 -5.57
C ALA A 117 -22.89 -18.62 -5.18
N ASP A 118 -24.04 -18.82 -5.79
CA ASP A 118 -24.87 -19.99 -5.54
C ASP A 118 -24.24 -21.30 -6.04
N VAL A 119 -23.50 -21.23 -7.16
CA VAL A 119 -22.83 -22.39 -7.77
C VAL A 119 -21.73 -22.94 -6.85
N TYR A 120 -20.96 -22.05 -6.23
CA TYR A 120 -19.80 -22.42 -5.40
C TYR A 120 -20.04 -22.27 -3.91
N GLY A 121 -21.21 -21.78 -3.48
CA GLY A 121 -21.62 -21.72 -2.08
C GLY A 121 -20.84 -20.71 -1.23
N TYR A 122 -20.46 -19.57 -1.80
CA TYR A 122 -19.88 -18.45 -1.05
C TYR A 122 -20.85 -17.27 -0.94
N GLU A 123 -20.63 -16.42 0.06
CA GLU A 123 -21.35 -15.17 0.25
C GLU A 123 -20.51 -14.00 -0.23
N LEU A 124 -21.06 -13.14 -1.10
CA LEU A 124 -20.39 -11.98 -1.67
C LEU A 124 -20.78 -10.70 -0.95
N PHE A 125 -19.78 -9.89 -0.59
CA PHE A 125 -19.94 -8.53 -0.06
C PHE A 125 -19.28 -7.54 -1.00
N VAL A 126 -20.08 -6.68 -1.60
CA VAL A 126 -19.61 -5.58 -2.43
C VAL A 126 -19.64 -4.29 -1.59
N ILE A 127 -18.50 -3.67 -1.40
CA ILE A 127 -18.34 -2.49 -0.56
C ILE A 127 -18.23 -1.27 -1.45
N GLU A 128 -19.08 -0.29 -1.19
CA GLU A 128 -19.03 1.00 -1.87
C GLU A 128 -17.79 1.80 -1.44
N LYS A 129 -17.30 2.65 -2.33
CA LYS A 129 -16.20 3.55 -2.04
C LYS A 129 -16.64 4.69 -1.13
N GLU A 130 -15.76 5.09 -0.26
CA GLU A 130 -15.93 6.32 0.50
C GLU A 130 -15.72 7.56 -0.38
N MET A 131 -16.33 8.65 0.03
CA MET A 131 -16.21 9.94 -0.63
C MET A 131 -15.27 10.85 0.18
N TYR A 132 -14.39 11.57 -0.52
CA TYR A 132 -13.69 12.71 0.03
C TYR A 132 -14.19 13.98 -0.67
N GLY A 133 -14.93 14.79 0.06
CA GLY A 133 -15.69 15.89 -0.54
C GLY A 133 -16.77 15.38 -1.51
N LYS A 134 -16.62 15.73 -2.78
CA LYS A 134 -17.56 15.34 -3.86
C LYS A 134 -17.02 14.25 -4.80
N ARG A 135 -15.88 13.66 -4.49
CA ARG A 135 -15.21 12.68 -5.35
C ARG A 135 -14.96 11.37 -4.60
N GLU A 136 -15.16 10.25 -5.28
CA GLU A 136 -14.84 8.94 -4.73
C GLU A 136 -13.33 8.80 -4.46
N ILE A 137 -13.00 8.23 -3.30
CA ILE A 137 -11.61 7.91 -2.95
C ILE A 137 -11.11 6.80 -3.87
N SER A 138 -9.99 7.07 -4.52
CA SER A 138 -9.31 6.12 -5.40
C SER A 138 -7.80 6.30 -5.34
N SER A 139 -7.05 5.30 -5.71
CA SER A 139 -5.58 5.39 -5.78
C SER A 139 -5.10 6.53 -6.69
N SER A 140 -5.82 6.81 -7.76
CA SER A 140 -5.51 7.93 -8.66
C SER A 140 -5.71 9.27 -7.97
N TYR A 141 -6.78 9.41 -7.17
CA TYR A 141 -7.07 10.64 -6.43
C TYR A 141 -6.02 10.86 -5.32
N VAL A 142 -5.69 9.82 -4.56
CA VAL A 142 -4.63 9.92 -3.53
C VAL A 142 -3.29 10.31 -4.15
N ARG A 143 -2.90 9.70 -5.30
CA ARG A 143 -1.65 10.09 -5.99
C ARG A 143 -1.68 11.54 -6.47
N GLU A 144 -2.83 12.02 -6.94
CA GLU A 144 -3.01 13.41 -7.35
C GLU A 144 -2.72 14.38 -6.19
N GLU A 145 -3.36 14.14 -5.02
CA GLU A 145 -3.17 14.99 -3.84
C GLU A 145 -1.74 14.85 -3.26
N LEU A 146 -1.17 13.63 -3.30
CA LEU A 146 0.20 13.40 -2.87
C LEU A 146 1.22 14.17 -3.72
N ARG A 147 1.03 14.22 -5.05
CA ARG A 147 1.90 15.02 -5.94
C ARG A 147 1.75 16.53 -5.75
N LYS A 148 0.62 16.99 -5.21
CA LYS A 148 0.42 18.38 -4.82
C LYS A 148 1.03 18.70 -3.45
N GLY A 149 1.40 17.69 -2.67
CA GLY A 149 1.86 17.84 -1.28
C GLY A 149 0.73 18.09 -0.29
N ASN A 150 -0.54 17.81 -0.66
CA ASN A 150 -1.70 17.98 0.20
C ASN A 150 -1.80 16.78 1.15
N MET A 151 -0.91 16.74 2.16
CA MET A 151 -0.78 15.60 3.06
C MET A 151 -1.98 15.40 3.98
N GLU A 152 -2.71 16.47 4.31
CA GLU A 152 -3.96 16.35 5.09
C GLU A 152 -4.99 15.55 4.32
N ALA A 153 -5.27 15.93 3.07
CA ALA A 153 -6.21 15.20 2.22
C ALA A 153 -5.76 13.75 1.96
N VAL A 154 -4.44 13.54 1.79
CA VAL A 154 -3.89 12.19 1.63
C VAL A 154 -4.15 11.35 2.87
N ASN A 155 -3.87 11.85 4.06
CA ASN A 155 -4.07 11.14 5.32
C ASN A 155 -5.55 10.86 5.59
N ASP A 156 -6.41 11.85 5.33
CA ASP A 156 -7.87 11.69 5.46
C ASP A 156 -8.40 10.59 4.53
N MET A 157 -7.99 10.59 3.25
CA MET A 157 -8.40 9.57 2.29
C MET A 157 -7.86 8.18 2.59
N LEU A 158 -6.69 8.08 3.21
CA LEU A 158 -6.10 6.81 3.62
C LEU A 158 -6.67 6.29 4.94
N GLY A 159 -7.14 7.17 5.82
CA GLY A 159 -7.55 6.85 7.18
C GLY A 159 -6.36 6.60 8.14
N TYR A 160 -5.14 6.90 7.71
CA TYR A 160 -3.90 6.81 8.49
C TYR A 160 -2.85 7.79 7.94
N ALA A 161 -1.83 8.10 8.75
CA ALA A 161 -0.72 8.95 8.29
C ALA A 161 0.07 8.28 7.15
N TYR A 162 0.32 9.02 6.07
CA TYR A 162 1.11 8.52 4.95
C TYR A 162 2.50 8.10 5.42
N THR A 163 2.81 6.84 5.26
CA THR A 163 4.03 6.23 5.80
C THR A 163 5.03 5.95 4.68
N VAL A 164 6.30 6.17 4.96
CA VAL A 164 7.41 5.79 4.10
C VAL A 164 8.35 4.89 4.88
N ARG A 165 8.62 3.70 4.36
CA ARG A 165 9.65 2.81 4.86
C ARG A 165 10.86 2.87 3.97
N GLY A 166 12.02 2.79 4.60
CA GLY A 166 13.29 2.76 3.90
C GLY A 166 14.43 2.37 4.80
N LYS A 167 15.56 2.08 4.17
CA LYS A 167 16.79 1.80 4.89
C LYS A 167 17.36 3.10 5.44
N VAL A 168 17.72 3.10 6.71
CA VAL A 168 18.46 4.21 7.32
C VAL A 168 19.93 4.07 6.97
N GLU A 169 20.53 5.11 6.42
CA GLU A 169 21.95 5.13 6.06
C GLU A 169 22.65 6.31 6.72
N HIS A 170 23.93 6.09 7.04
CA HIS A 170 24.77 7.16 7.56
C HIS A 170 24.94 8.26 6.50
N GLY A 171 24.47 9.47 6.82
CA GLY A 171 24.74 10.67 6.02
C GLY A 171 26.16 11.22 6.25
N ARG A 172 26.42 12.41 5.71
CA ARG A 172 27.69 13.15 5.93
C ARG A 172 27.86 13.64 7.37
N GLN A 173 26.91 13.36 8.26
CA GLN A 173 26.88 13.74 9.68
C GLN A 173 27.07 15.27 9.92
N LEU A 174 26.79 16.11 8.92
CA LEU A 174 26.89 17.57 9.04
C LEU A 174 25.88 18.10 10.06
N GLY A 175 24.65 17.57 10.09
CA GLY A 175 23.65 17.93 11.08
C GLY A 175 24.11 17.65 12.52
N ARG A 176 24.80 16.53 12.75
CA ARG A 176 25.36 16.20 14.09
C ARG A 176 26.38 17.22 14.57
N LYS A 177 27.21 17.76 13.65
CA LYS A 177 28.18 18.83 13.96
C LYS A 177 27.53 20.18 14.27
N LEU A 178 26.31 20.38 13.74
CA LEU A 178 25.50 21.59 13.94
C LEU A 178 24.51 21.47 15.09
N GLY A 179 24.48 20.33 15.81
CA GLY A 179 23.56 20.10 16.91
C GLY A 179 22.16 19.57 16.48
N PHE A 180 21.98 19.27 15.21
CA PHE A 180 20.71 18.77 14.63
C PHE A 180 20.94 17.43 13.92
N PRO A 181 21.10 16.30 14.66
CA PRO A 181 21.29 15.00 14.02
C PRO A 181 20.07 14.62 13.17
N THR A 182 20.32 14.21 11.93
CA THR A 182 19.29 13.79 11.00
C THR A 182 19.44 12.33 10.64
N LEU A 183 18.30 11.65 10.52
CA LEU A 183 18.20 10.31 9.95
C LEU A 183 18.04 10.41 8.43
N ASN A 184 18.79 9.63 7.70
CA ASN A 184 18.68 9.56 6.24
C ASN A 184 17.93 8.28 5.87
N VAL A 185 16.70 8.40 5.40
CA VAL A 185 15.86 7.28 5.00
C VAL A 185 15.80 7.22 3.47
N HIS A 186 16.20 6.08 2.92
CA HIS A 186 16.11 5.79 1.49
C HIS A 186 14.86 4.96 1.21
N PRO A 187 13.81 5.56 0.64
CA PRO A 187 12.59 4.84 0.29
C PRO A 187 12.82 3.85 -0.86
N SER A 188 11.93 2.91 -1.00
CA SER A 188 11.87 2.02 -2.17
C SER A 188 11.67 2.84 -3.46
N ARG A 189 12.29 2.43 -4.56
CA ARG A 189 12.22 3.12 -5.87
C ARG A 189 10.80 3.24 -6.43
N ASP A 190 9.93 2.32 -6.07
CA ASP A 190 8.53 2.27 -6.49
C ASP A 190 7.59 3.06 -5.58
N LYS A 191 8.11 3.69 -4.52
CA LYS A 191 7.34 4.51 -3.60
C LYS A 191 7.17 5.93 -4.14
N LEU A 192 5.90 6.37 -4.30
CA LEU A 192 5.61 7.75 -4.61
C LEU A 192 5.85 8.61 -3.36
N LEU A 193 6.62 9.66 -3.50
CA LEU A 193 6.85 10.64 -2.43
C LEU A 193 6.10 11.94 -2.71
N PRO A 194 5.81 12.73 -1.67
CA PRO A 194 5.34 14.09 -1.87
C PRO A 194 6.43 14.95 -2.53
N PRO A 195 6.11 16.14 -3.04
CA PRO A 195 7.11 17.06 -3.62
C PRO A 195 8.28 17.36 -2.69
N ASN A 196 9.40 17.75 -3.26
CA ASN A 196 10.53 18.23 -2.47
C ASN A 196 10.06 19.36 -1.54
N GLY A 197 10.43 19.26 -0.27
CA GLY A 197 9.99 20.22 0.73
C GLY A 197 10.20 19.74 2.16
N VAL A 198 9.76 20.57 3.10
CA VAL A 198 9.85 20.31 4.52
C VAL A 198 8.47 19.90 5.05
N TYR A 199 8.43 18.83 5.82
CA TYR A 199 7.21 18.22 6.35
C TYR A 199 7.36 17.98 7.85
N LEU A 200 6.27 18.10 8.58
CA LEU A 200 6.20 17.52 9.91
C LEU A 200 6.07 16.01 9.75
N ASP A 201 6.93 15.27 10.42
CA ASP A 201 6.92 13.81 10.38
C ASP A 201 6.96 13.19 11.78
N SER A 202 6.82 11.87 11.83
CA SER A 202 7.07 11.07 13.01
C SER A 202 7.82 9.81 12.58
N VAL A 203 8.87 9.48 13.29
CA VAL A 203 9.71 8.32 13.01
C VAL A 203 9.59 7.32 14.14
N ARG A 204 9.38 6.05 13.79
CA ARG A 204 9.32 4.96 14.76
C ARG A 204 10.69 4.30 14.90
N ILE A 205 11.23 4.33 16.11
CA ILE A 205 12.51 3.72 16.46
C ILE A 205 12.26 2.79 17.65
N ASP A 206 12.60 1.51 17.53
CA ASP A 206 12.42 0.50 18.57
C ASP A 206 10.99 0.46 19.17
N GLY A 207 10.00 0.70 18.31
CA GLY A 207 8.59 0.69 18.70
C GLY A 207 8.05 2.02 19.23
N ILE A 208 8.89 3.02 19.48
CA ILE A 208 8.53 4.34 20.02
C ILE A 208 8.46 5.36 18.88
N TRP A 209 7.45 6.22 18.90
CA TRP A 209 7.28 7.31 17.94
C TRP A 209 7.92 8.60 18.43
N TYR A 210 8.73 9.22 17.59
CA TYR A 210 9.38 10.52 17.82
C TYR A 210 8.93 11.50 16.75
N ASN A 211 8.52 12.68 17.15
CA ASN A 211 8.18 13.75 16.22
C ASN A 211 9.44 14.35 15.62
N GLY A 212 9.33 14.76 14.37
CA GLY A 212 10.45 15.29 13.62
C GLY A 212 10.07 16.30 12.56
N ILE A 213 11.10 16.82 11.92
CA ILE A 213 10.98 17.66 10.73
C ILE A 213 11.76 16.95 9.62
N GLY A 214 11.00 16.46 8.65
CA GLY A 214 11.51 15.74 7.49
C GLY A 214 11.71 16.66 6.29
N ASN A 215 12.82 16.52 5.62
CA ASN A 215 13.09 17.14 4.32
C ASN A 215 13.06 16.05 3.23
N VAL A 216 12.12 16.15 2.32
CA VAL A 216 12.04 15.29 1.13
C VAL A 216 12.82 15.97 0.01
N GLY A 217 13.82 15.30 -0.53
CA GLY A 217 14.67 15.87 -1.56
C GLY A 217 15.38 14.83 -2.41
N VAL A 218 16.05 15.31 -3.45
CA VAL A 218 16.91 14.50 -4.31
C VAL A 218 18.36 14.74 -3.89
N LYS A 219 19.07 13.68 -3.53
CA LYS A 219 20.50 13.78 -3.29
C LYS A 219 21.26 13.58 -4.59
N PRO A 220 22.02 14.58 -5.09
CA PRO A 220 22.92 14.37 -6.20
C PRO A 220 23.98 13.34 -5.78
N THR A 221 23.95 12.15 -6.33
CA THR A 221 25.02 11.16 -6.17
C THR A 221 25.97 11.27 -7.35
N VAL A 222 27.23 10.93 -7.15
CA VAL A 222 28.29 10.90 -8.20
C VAL A 222 27.96 9.87 -9.29
N SER A 223 27.09 8.89 -9.01
CA SER A 223 26.46 8.01 -9.97
C SER A 223 25.15 8.64 -10.48
N GLU A 224 24.88 8.61 -11.78
CA GLU A 224 23.78 9.28 -12.51
C GLU A 224 22.35 9.03 -12.01
N GLU A 225 22.15 8.34 -10.90
CA GLU A 225 20.84 8.08 -10.30
C GLU A 225 20.52 9.14 -9.23
N ASN A 226 19.64 10.06 -9.58
CA ASN A 226 18.99 10.95 -8.61
C ASN A 226 18.14 10.11 -7.64
N ARG A 227 18.69 9.73 -6.50
CA ARG A 227 17.93 9.00 -5.47
C ARG A 227 17.19 9.96 -4.57
N MET A 228 15.90 9.71 -4.41
CA MET A 228 15.09 10.40 -3.40
C MET A 228 15.58 10.02 -2.00
N LEU A 229 15.63 11.02 -1.13
CA LEU A 229 16.07 10.89 0.25
C LEU A 229 15.08 11.65 1.14
N ILE A 230 14.80 11.09 2.30
CA ILE A 230 14.12 11.79 3.39
C ILE A 230 15.14 11.97 4.52
N GLU A 231 15.44 13.22 4.82
CA GLU A 231 16.28 13.59 5.96
C GLU A 231 15.37 14.07 7.09
N SER A 232 15.23 13.30 8.16
CA SER A 232 14.39 13.65 9.31
C SER A 232 15.25 14.05 10.52
N ASN A 233 14.98 15.22 11.05
CA ASN A 233 15.52 15.68 12.34
C ASN A 233 14.48 15.41 13.43
N LEU A 234 14.82 14.56 14.39
CA LEU A 234 13.94 14.18 15.50
C LEU A 234 14.09 15.19 16.65
N LEU A 235 12.95 15.71 17.12
CA LEU A 235 12.94 16.80 18.11
C LEU A 235 13.35 16.34 19.51
N ASP A 236 12.94 15.12 19.92
CA ASP A 236 13.11 14.62 21.28
C ASP A 236 13.91 13.31 21.34
N TYR A 237 14.80 13.08 20.37
CA TYR A 237 15.63 11.89 20.30
C TYR A 237 17.12 12.21 20.40
N SER A 238 17.78 11.58 21.36
CA SER A 238 19.23 11.77 21.61
C SER A 238 20.06 10.50 21.37
N GLY A 239 19.43 9.40 20.94
CA GLY A 239 20.09 8.12 20.70
C GLY A 239 20.79 8.01 19.34
N ASP A 240 21.34 6.83 19.08
CA ASP A 240 21.87 6.42 17.78
C ASP A 240 20.83 5.49 17.12
N ALA A 241 20.30 5.86 15.96
CA ALA A 241 19.23 5.13 15.26
C ALA A 241 19.74 4.47 13.96
N TYR A 242 21.04 4.10 13.91
CA TYR A 242 21.68 3.44 12.78
C TYR A 242 21.92 1.96 13.05
#